data_9250f61f0ce76a2e0052fe5d19c227e7
#
_entry.id   9250f61f0ce76a2e0052fe5d19c227e7
#
_cell.length_a   1.000
_cell.length_b   1.000
_cell.length_c   1.000
_cell.angle_alpha   90.00
_cell.angle_beta   90.00
_cell.angle_gamma   90.00
#
_symmetry.space_group_name_H-M   'P 1'
#
loop_
_entity.id
_entity.type
_entity.pdbx_description
1 polymer ?
#
loop_
_entity_poly.entity_id
_entity_poly.type
_entity_poly.pdbx_seq_one_letter_code
_entity_poly.pdbx_strand_id
1 'polypeptide(L)' 'MTTTTKFNIGDEVFFLYKNRVETGKVIIIEVKDQAGVHQVVNTLNFRDGGITLKYEDKYLFHSKKELLESL' A
#
# COMPACT_ATOMS: atom_id res chain seq x y z
N MET A 1 -19.24 -1.71 -13.78
CA MET A 1 -18.72 -0.96 -12.61
C MET A 1 -17.21 -1.06 -12.55
N THR A 2 -16.53 0.06 -12.47
CA THR A 2 -15.07 0.07 -12.46
C THR A 2 -14.57 -0.01 -11.02
N THR A 3 -13.74 -0.98 -10.71
CA THR A 3 -13.10 -1.05 -9.41
C THR A 3 -11.91 -0.09 -9.42
N THR A 4 -11.97 0.91 -8.56
CA THR A 4 -10.89 1.89 -8.46
C THR A 4 -9.98 1.52 -7.31
N THR A 5 -8.70 1.29 -7.59
CA THR A 5 -7.70 1.07 -6.57
C THR A 5 -7.00 2.39 -6.28
N LYS A 6 -6.58 2.57 -5.02
CA LYS A 6 -5.89 3.80 -4.61
C LYS A 6 -4.53 3.95 -5.29
N PHE A 7 -3.87 2.83 -5.55
CA PHE A 7 -2.53 2.81 -6.13
C PHE A 7 -2.49 1.95 -7.38
N ASN A 8 -1.46 2.12 -8.18
CA ASN A 8 -1.20 1.32 -9.37
C ASN A 8 0.13 0.59 -9.22
N ILE A 9 0.27 -0.52 -9.96
CA ILE A 9 1.54 -1.25 -9.97
C ILE A 9 2.64 -0.32 -10.46
N GLY A 10 3.74 -0.23 -9.71
CA GLY A 10 4.85 0.66 -10.00
C GLY A 10 4.83 1.96 -9.20
N ASP A 11 3.74 2.24 -8.49
CA ASP A 11 3.63 3.45 -7.68
C ASP A 11 4.54 3.35 -6.46
N GLU A 12 5.14 4.49 -6.11
CA GLU A 12 5.90 4.63 -4.88
C GLU A 12 4.93 5.02 -3.77
N VAL A 13 4.99 4.31 -2.66
CA VAL A 13 4.10 4.55 -1.52
C VAL A 13 4.90 4.71 -0.23
N PHE A 14 4.30 5.40 0.71
CA PHE A 14 4.90 5.64 2.02
C PHE A 14 4.07 4.91 3.08
N PHE A 15 4.75 4.29 4.03
CA PHE A 15 4.08 3.51 5.07
C PHE A 15 4.93 3.49 6.34
N LEU A 16 4.31 3.07 7.44
CA LEU A 16 5.03 2.91 8.72
C LEU A 16 5.46 1.46 8.85
N TYR A 17 6.73 1.26 9.10
CA TYR A 17 7.31 -0.05 9.35
C TYR A 17 8.19 0.04 10.59
N LYS A 18 7.82 -0.70 11.65
CA LYS A 18 8.53 -0.68 12.93
C LYS A 18 8.73 0.75 13.45
N ASN A 19 7.63 1.54 13.40
CA ASN A 19 7.61 2.94 13.87
C ASN A 19 8.49 3.89 13.04
N ARG A 20 8.83 3.52 11.81
CA ARG A 20 9.60 4.36 10.91
C ARG A 20 8.86 4.56 9.61
N VAL A 21 9.05 5.73 9.01
CA VAL A 21 8.52 6.00 7.69
C VAL A 21 9.42 5.35 6.66
N GLU A 22 8.85 4.44 5.88
CA GLU A 22 9.58 3.73 4.83
C GLU A 22 8.90 3.95 3.49
N THR A 23 9.64 3.76 2.43
CA THR A 23 9.14 3.90 1.07
C THR A 23 9.22 2.55 0.37
N GLY A 24 8.16 2.19 -0.34
CA GLY A 24 8.14 0.96 -1.11
C GLY A 24 7.49 1.17 -2.45
N LYS A 25 7.56 0.15 -3.29
CA LYS A 25 6.97 0.18 -4.63
C LYS A 25 5.93 -0.92 -4.75
N VAL A 26 4.74 -0.56 -5.23
CA VAL A 26 3.66 -1.53 -5.43
C VAL A 26 4.01 -2.46 -6.59
N ILE A 27 4.03 -3.76 -6.33
CA ILE A 27 4.33 -4.76 -7.36
C ILE A 27 3.14 -5.64 -7.69
N ILE A 28 2.21 -5.84 -6.74
CA ILE A 28 1.01 -6.64 -6.95
C ILE A 28 -0.14 -5.98 -6.22
N ILE A 29 -1.31 -5.96 -6.86
CA ILE A 29 -2.54 -5.46 -6.23
C ILE A 29 -3.56 -6.60 -6.28
N GLU A 30 -4.06 -7.00 -5.11
CA GLU A 30 -5.08 -8.04 -4.99
C GLU A 30 -6.37 -7.42 -4.46
N VAL A 31 -7.48 -7.74 -5.12
CA VAL A 31 -8.80 -7.30 -4.67
C VAL A 31 -9.56 -8.53 -4.21
N LYS A 32 -10.05 -8.50 -2.98
CA LYS A 32 -10.81 -9.60 -2.39
C LYS A 32 -12.21 -9.12 -2.03
N ASP A 33 -13.21 -9.78 -2.59
CA ASP A 33 -14.63 -9.53 -2.29
C ASP A 33 -15.21 -10.80 -1.69
N GLN A 34 -15.53 -10.77 -0.41
CA GLN A 34 -16.15 -11.89 0.27
C GLN A 34 -17.20 -11.41 1.26
N ALA A 35 -18.38 -12.00 1.22
CA ALA A 35 -19.44 -11.74 2.19
C ALA A 35 -19.76 -10.24 2.36
N GLY A 36 -19.72 -9.49 1.27
CA GLY A 36 -20.00 -8.05 1.30
C GLY A 36 -18.81 -7.19 1.74
N VAL A 37 -17.67 -7.80 2.03
CA VAL A 37 -16.45 -7.08 2.40
C VAL A 37 -15.57 -6.92 1.18
N HIS A 38 -15.21 -5.67 0.87
CA HIS A 38 -14.31 -5.35 -0.22
C HIS A 38 -12.96 -4.95 0.35
N GLN A 39 -11.93 -5.72 0.02
CA GLN A 39 -10.58 -5.50 0.55
C GLN A 39 -9.57 -5.44 -0.58
N VAL A 40 -8.75 -4.39 -0.59
CA VAL A 40 -7.66 -4.24 -1.55
C VAL A 40 -6.35 -4.36 -0.79
N VAL A 41 -5.52 -5.34 -1.18
CA VAL A 41 -4.23 -5.59 -0.56
C VAL A 41 -3.13 -5.31 -1.58
N ASN A 42 -2.20 -4.45 -1.22
CA ASN A 42 -1.07 -4.08 -2.07
C ASN A 42 0.18 -4.78 -1.58
N THR A 43 0.87 -5.48 -2.47
CA THR A 43 2.16 -6.09 -2.16
C THR A 43 3.24 -5.10 -2.53
N LEU A 44 4.08 -4.77 -1.57
CA LEU A 44 5.12 -3.77 -1.72
C LEU A 44 6.49 -4.41 -1.72
N ASN A 45 7.37 -3.84 -2.51
CA ASN A 45 8.76 -4.22 -2.54
C ASN A 45 9.56 -3.05 -1.99
N PHE A 46 10.35 -3.27 -0.93
CA PHE A 46 11.17 -2.20 -0.38
C PHE A 46 12.56 -2.71 -0.02
N ARG A 47 13.50 -1.79 0.18
CA ARG A 47 14.93 -2.08 0.38
C ARG A 47 15.51 -2.84 -0.83
N ASP A 48 15.32 -2.25 -2.00
CA ASP A 48 15.86 -2.77 -3.28
C ASP A 48 15.45 -4.22 -3.57
N GLY A 49 14.23 -4.57 -3.17
CA GLY A 49 13.71 -5.89 -3.45
C GLY A 49 14.04 -6.94 -2.41
N GLY A 50 14.71 -6.56 -1.33
CA GLY A 50 15.09 -7.50 -0.29
C GLY A 50 13.92 -7.93 0.59
N ILE A 51 12.87 -7.12 0.69
CA ILE A 51 11.72 -7.38 1.56
C ILE A 51 10.42 -7.14 0.81
N THR A 52 9.48 -8.07 0.95
CA THR A 52 8.15 -7.95 0.37
C THR A 52 7.13 -7.88 1.51
N LEU A 53 6.29 -6.86 1.48
CA LEU A 53 5.27 -6.63 2.51
C LEU A 53 3.90 -6.48 1.86
N LYS A 54 2.85 -6.84 2.61
CA LYS A 54 1.47 -6.69 2.16
C LYS A 54 0.76 -5.70 3.07
N TYR A 55 0.15 -4.68 2.47
CA TYR A 55 -0.60 -3.65 3.19
C TYR A 55 -1.91 -3.35 2.50
N GLU A 56 -2.93 -3.04 3.28
CA GLU A 56 -4.18 -2.54 2.75
C GLU A 56 -4.01 -1.06 2.36
N ASP A 57 -4.88 -0.58 1.44
CA ASP A 57 -4.84 0.81 0.98
C ASP A 57 -4.81 1.83 2.11
N LYS A 58 -5.54 1.56 3.18
CA LYS A 58 -5.67 2.51 4.30
C LYS A 58 -4.37 2.75 5.06
N TYR A 59 -3.40 1.86 4.90
CA TYR A 59 -2.09 1.99 5.58
C TYR A 59 -1.03 2.60 4.70
N LEU A 60 -1.37 2.92 3.45
CA LEU A 60 -0.42 3.43 2.48
C LEU A 60 -0.77 4.87 2.10
N PHE A 61 0.24 5.66 1.81
CA PHE A 61 0.08 7.07 1.50
C PHE A 61 0.88 7.44 0.25
N HIS A 62 0.41 8.44 -0.48
CA HIS A 62 1.08 8.93 -1.69
C HIS A 62 2.32 9.77 -1.37
N SER A 63 2.38 10.34 -0.17
CA SER A 63 3.50 11.17 0.23
C SER A 63 3.77 11.02 1.73
N LYS A 64 4.99 11.36 2.12
CA LYS A 64 5.37 11.38 3.53
C LYS A 64 4.50 12.34 4.32
N LYS A 65 4.14 13.47 3.71
CA LYS A 65 3.30 14.47 4.35
C LYS A 65 1.93 13.89 4.71
N GLU A 66 1.30 13.18 3.78
CA GLU A 66 0.00 12.55 4.05
C GLU A 66 0.09 11.55 5.20
N LEU A 67 1.16 10.77 5.23
CA LEU A 67 1.36 9.79 6.29
C LEU A 67 1.49 10.48 7.64
N LEU A 68 2.28 11.53 7.73
CA LEU A 68 2.49 12.26 8.97
C LEU A 68 1.22 12.96 9.45
N GLU A 69 0.40 13.44 8.53
CA GLU A 69 -0.86 14.08 8.87
C GLU A 69 -1.90 13.10 9.41
N SER A 70 -1.75 11.81 9.10
CA SER A 70 -2.68 10.78 9.55
C SER A 70 -2.38 10.26 10.97
N LEU A 71 -1.24 10.61 11.52
CA LEU A 71 -0.81 10.13 12.84
C LEU A 71 -1.45 10.90 13.99
#